data_d748c3283af328a5c12d2b1069e49cdc
#
_entry.id   d748c3283af328a5c12d2b1069e49cdc
#
_cell.length_a   1.000
_cell.length_b   1.000
_cell.length_c   1.000
_cell.angle_alpha   90.00
_cell.angle_beta   90.00
_cell.angle_gamma   90.00
#
_symmetry.space_group_name_H-M   'P 1'
#
loop_
_entity.id
_entity.type
_entity.pdbx_description
1 polymer ?
#
loop_
_entity_poly.entity_id
_entity_poly.type
_entity_poly.pdbx_seq_one_letter_code
_entity_poly.pdbx_strand_id
1 'polypeptide(L)'
;MGKITGFLEFKRKKAPRESVKERLSHWNEFEQGLSDEELRDQGARCMDCGIPFCHTGCPLGNAIPDWNDTVYRDRWDQASARLHATNNFPEMTGRVCPAPCEEACVLNINNEPVTIKLIERQIADRALQEGGWYAPRPAPKRTGKKIAVVGSGPAGLACAQQLARAGHSPTVFERDDRIGGLLRYGIPNFKMEKSLIDSRMRQMEGEGVKFRASVNVGGPDFPVERLRKEFDAVVLAGGATAARDLPIEGRKLKGVHFAMEFLTQQNRVCEGDSVPNQILAKGKHVVILGGGDTGSDCLGTSNRHGAAMVHQFELLPRPPDERTDE
;
A
#
# COMPACT_ATOMS: atom_id res chain seq x y z
N MET A 1 -11.20 -25.18 1.68
CA MET A 1 -12.62 -24.83 1.44
C MET A 1 -13.16 -24.18 2.73
N GLY A 2 -13.66 -22.96 2.64
CA GLY A 2 -14.38 -22.33 3.74
C GLY A 2 -15.57 -23.18 4.19
N LYS A 3 -16.58 -22.61 4.80
CA LYS A 3 -17.81 -23.33 5.10
C LYS A 3 -18.67 -23.44 3.84
N ILE A 4 -19.12 -24.64 3.45
CA ILE A 4 -19.89 -24.87 2.22
C ILE A 4 -21.08 -23.90 2.08
N THR A 5 -21.73 -23.58 3.18
CA THR A 5 -22.91 -22.69 3.28
C THR A 5 -22.57 -21.30 3.86
N GLY A 6 -21.31 -21.02 4.11
CA GLY A 6 -20.89 -19.81 4.82
C GLY A 6 -21.34 -18.50 4.17
N PHE A 7 -21.35 -18.44 2.84
CA PHE A 7 -21.83 -17.26 2.11
C PHE A 7 -23.36 -17.06 2.21
N LEU A 8 -24.11 -18.07 2.61
CA LEU A 8 -25.55 -17.98 2.90
C LEU A 8 -25.83 -17.61 4.37
N GLU A 9 -24.95 -18.01 5.27
CA GLU A 9 -25.14 -17.86 6.73
C GLU A 9 -24.59 -16.53 7.26
N PHE A 10 -23.43 -16.11 6.73
CA PHE A 10 -22.75 -14.90 7.20
C PHE A 10 -22.91 -13.75 6.20
N LYS A 11 -23.26 -12.57 6.70
CA LYS A 11 -23.24 -11.34 5.91
C LYS A 11 -21.82 -10.81 5.79
N ARG A 12 -21.52 -10.10 4.70
CA ARG A 12 -20.27 -9.36 4.56
C ARG A 12 -20.13 -8.32 5.66
N LYS A 13 -18.94 -8.25 6.25
CA LYS A 13 -18.57 -7.20 7.19
C LYS A 13 -17.46 -6.35 6.58
N LYS A 14 -17.61 -5.04 6.65
CA LYS A 14 -16.59 -4.05 6.28
C LYS A 14 -15.77 -3.70 7.54
N ALA A 15 -14.57 -3.19 7.34
CA ALA A 15 -13.75 -2.66 8.44
C ALA A 15 -14.54 -1.55 9.18
N PRO A 16 -14.71 -1.63 10.50
CA PRO A 16 -15.24 -0.53 11.28
C PRO A 16 -14.35 0.71 11.10
N ARG A 17 -14.96 1.87 11.11
CA ARG A 17 -14.26 3.15 10.97
C ARG A 17 -14.59 4.06 12.13
N GLU A 18 -13.61 4.80 12.58
CA GLU A 18 -13.83 5.89 13.53
C GLU A 18 -14.84 6.90 12.99
N SER A 19 -15.54 7.58 13.88
CA SER A 19 -16.44 8.66 13.48
C SER A 19 -15.72 9.75 12.68
N VAL A 20 -16.44 10.46 11.81
CA VAL A 20 -15.84 11.54 11.00
C VAL A 20 -15.14 12.56 11.88
N LYS A 21 -15.72 12.91 13.04
CA LYS A 21 -15.15 13.87 13.98
C LYS A 21 -13.82 13.37 14.56
N GLU A 22 -13.75 12.13 14.98
CA GLU A 22 -12.54 11.53 15.55
C GLU A 22 -11.43 11.44 14.52
N ARG A 23 -11.67 10.80 13.38
CA ARG A 23 -10.64 10.62 12.34
C ARG A 23 -10.13 11.92 11.71
N LEU A 24 -10.85 13.04 11.84
CA LEU A 24 -10.37 14.35 11.41
C LEU A 24 -9.47 15.04 12.46
N SER A 25 -9.44 14.54 13.71
CA SER A 25 -8.63 15.12 14.78
C SER A 25 -7.18 14.62 14.81
N HIS A 26 -6.85 13.61 14.04
CA HIS A 26 -5.52 12.99 13.99
C HIS A 26 -5.10 12.55 12.59
N TRP A 27 -3.83 12.09 12.48
CA TRP A 27 -3.22 11.63 11.23
C TRP A 27 -2.96 10.11 11.22
N ASN A 28 -3.42 9.37 12.22
CA ASN A 28 -3.27 7.91 12.31
C ASN A 28 -4.29 7.20 11.43
N GLU A 29 -4.06 5.91 11.15
CA GLU A 29 -5.05 5.04 10.50
C GLU A 29 -6.36 5.05 11.30
N PHE A 30 -7.50 5.04 10.62
CA PHE A 30 -8.83 5.16 11.22
C PHE A 30 -9.74 3.96 10.96
N GLU A 31 -9.30 3.02 10.14
CA GLU A 31 -9.99 1.75 9.93
C GLU A 31 -9.53 0.75 10.98
N GLN A 32 -10.50 0.15 11.68
CA GLN A 32 -10.26 -0.85 12.70
C GLN A 32 -10.28 -2.26 12.09
N GLY A 33 -9.73 -3.25 12.81
CA GLY A 33 -9.87 -4.65 12.47
C GLY A 33 -11.21 -5.24 12.89
N LEU A 34 -11.53 -6.42 12.37
CA LEU A 34 -12.58 -7.28 12.89
C LEU A 34 -12.01 -8.16 14.02
N SER A 35 -12.88 -8.67 14.89
CA SER A 35 -12.49 -9.71 15.85
C SER A 35 -12.10 -11.01 15.11
N ASP A 36 -11.36 -11.88 15.78
CA ASP A 36 -10.96 -13.18 15.20
C ASP A 36 -12.17 -14.03 14.77
N GLU A 37 -13.26 -14.01 15.57
CA GLU A 37 -14.51 -14.70 15.25
C GLU A 37 -15.15 -14.12 13.96
N GLU A 38 -15.30 -12.79 13.92
CA GLU A 38 -15.85 -12.13 12.75
C GLU A 38 -15.00 -12.37 11.50
N LEU A 39 -13.69 -12.39 11.64
CA LEU A 39 -12.78 -12.62 10.52
C LEU A 39 -12.87 -14.07 10.01
N ARG A 40 -13.02 -15.04 10.91
CA ARG A 40 -13.29 -16.44 10.55
C ARG A 40 -14.61 -16.58 9.79
N ASP A 41 -15.65 -15.87 10.23
CA ASP A 41 -16.94 -15.81 9.50
C ASP A 41 -16.75 -15.24 8.09
N GLN A 42 -15.93 -14.21 7.92
CA GLN A 42 -15.63 -13.66 6.60
C GLN A 42 -14.83 -14.64 5.74
N GLY A 43 -13.86 -15.37 6.30
CA GLY A 43 -13.16 -16.45 5.62
C GLY A 43 -14.08 -17.60 5.21
N ALA A 44 -15.07 -17.92 6.07
CA ALA A 44 -16.08 -18.95 5.80
C ALA A 44 -16.95 -18.63 4.58
N ARG A 45 -17.12 -17.36 4.21
CA ARG A 45 -17.90 -16.95 3.02
C ARG A 45 -17.26 -17.38 1.70
N CYS A 46 -15.98 -17.74 1.69
CA CYS A 46 -15.29 -18.17 0.49
C CYS A 46 -15.82 -19.54 0.01
N MET A 47 -16.34 -19.58 -1.22
CA MET A 47 -16.88 -20.81 -1.81
C MET A 47 -15.80 -21.78 -2.31
N ASP A 48 -14.51 -21.37 -2.31
CA ASP A 48 -13.41 -22.15 -2.88
C ASP A 48 -13.72 -22.62 -4.32
N CYS A 49 -13.95 -21.64 -5.19
CA CYS A 49 -14.34 -21.90 -6.58
C CYS A 49 -13.28 -22.72 -7.32
N GLY A 50 -13.69 -23.75 -8.08
CA GLY A 50 -12.78 -24.55 -8.89
C GLY A 50 -12.02 -23.74 -9.95
N ILE A 51 -12.60 -22.62 -10.40
CA ILE A 51 -11.93 -21.57 -11.18
C ILE A 51 -12.04 -20.27 -10.37
N PRO A 52 -11.02 -19.94 -9.58
CA PRO A 52 -11.06 -18.77 -8.69
C PRO A 52 -10.77 -17.48 -9.46
N PHE A 53 -11.79 -16.82 -9.98
CA PHE A 53 -11.64 -15.54 -10.70
C PHE A 53 -10.94 -14.45 -9.87
N CYS A 54 -11.03 -14.52 -8.55
CA CYS A 54 -10.28 -13.64 -7.67
C CYS A 54 -8.75 -13.74 -7.84
N HIS A 55 -8.21 -14.92 -8.22
CA HIS A 55 -6.79 -15.07 -8.59
C HIS A 55 -6.46 -14.24 -9.85
N THR A 56 -7.30 -14.37 -10.88
CA THR A 56 -7.10 -13.65 -12.14
C THR A 56 -7.32 -12.15 -11.95
N GLY A 57 -8.25 -11.76 -11.10
CA GLY A 57 -8.48 -10.35 -10.73
C GLY A 57 -7.35 -9.75 -9.91
N CYS A 58 -6.51 -10.56 -9.27
CA CYS A 58 -5.36 -10.09 -8.51
C CYS A 58 -4.11 -10.03 -9.40
N PRO A 59 -3.48 -8.85 -9.62
CA PRO A 59 -2.24 -8.74 -10.41
C PRO A 59 -1.06 -9.55 -9.86
N LEU A 60 -1.08 -9.89 -8.56
CA LEU A 60 -0.07 -10.73 -7.91
C LEU A 60 -0.38 -12.23 -8.04
N GLY A 61 -1.59 -12.61 -8.49
CA GLY A 61 -2.02 -13.99 -8.52
C GLY A 61 -2.13 -14.62 -7.13
N ASN A 62 -2.61 -13.86 -6.15
CA ASN A 62 -2.74 -14.35 -4.77
C ASN A 62 -3.67 -15.58 -4.68
N ALA A 63 -3.22 -16.62 -3.96
CA ALA A 63 -3.99 -17.84 -3.70
C ALA A 63 -5.09 -17.59 -2.64
N ILE A 64 -6.08 -16.76 -3.01
CA ILE A 64 -7.09 -16.20 -2.10
C ILE A 64 -7.95 -17.27 -1.41
N PRO A 65 -8.51 -18.28 -2.09
CA PRO A 65 -9.26 -19.32 -1.41
C PRO A 65 -8.46 -20.08 -0.35
N ASP A 66 -7.17 -20.34 -0.61
CA ASP A 66 -6.30 -21.11 0.31
C ASP A 66 -6.14 -20.42 1.66
N TRP A 67 -5.91 -19.11 1.65
CA TRP A 67 -5.74 -18.37 2.91
C TRP A 67 -7.09 -18.05 3.58
N ASN A 68 -8.16 -17.87 2.82
CA ASN A 68 -9.51 -17.76 3.39
C ASN A 68 -9.90 -19.05 4.15
N ASP A 69 -9.61 -20.22 3.60
CA ASP A 69 -9.86 -21.49 4.29
C ASP A 69 -9.02 -21.63 5.57
N THR A 70 -7.75 -21.24 5.52
CA THR A 70 -6.87 -21.30 6.69
C THR A 70 -7.29 -20.32 7.79
N VAL A 71 -7.77 -19.10 7.43
CA VAL A 71 -8.36 -18.16 8.39
C VAL A 71 -9.65 -18.72 8.99
N TYR A 72 -10.54 -19.25 8.20
CA TYR A 72 -11.75 -19.91 8.70
C TYR A 72 -11.45 -21.00 9.72
N ARG A 73 -10.37 -21.77 9.49
CA ARG A 73 -9.93 -22.87 10.39
C ARG A 73 -9.03 -22.43 11.53
N ASP A 74 -8.87 -21.12 11.75
CA ASP A 74 -8.01 -20.56 12.79
C ASP A 74 -6.53 -20.96 12.67
N ARG A 75 -6.04 -21.14 11.43
CA ARG A 75 -4.66 -21.56 11.12
C ARG A 75 -3.85 -20.37 10.59
N TRP A 76 -3.58 -19.42 11.44
CA TRP A 76 -2.99 -18.13 11.10
C TRP A 76 -1.59 -18.22 10.49
N ASP A 77 -0.74 -19.10 11.03
CA ASP A 77 0.60 -19.33 10.45
C ASP A 77 0.52 -19.83 9.01
N GLN A 78 -0.44 -20.75 8.72
CA GLN A 78 -0.65 -21.24 7.37
C GLN A 78 -1.25 -20.16 6.46
N ALA A 79 -2.17 -19.34 6.98
CA ALA A 79 -2.73 -18.21 6.25
C ALA A 79 -1.61 -17.23 5.85
N SER A 80 -0.75 -16.88 6.80
CA SER A 80 0.40 -16.02 6.55
C SER A 80 1.38 -16.64 5.54
N ALA A 81 1.65 -17.97 5.64
CA ALA A 81 2.49 -18.67 4.70
C ALA A 81 1.96 -18.61 3.26
N ARG A 82 0.65 -18.85 3.10
CA ARG A 82 -0.03 -18.83 1.80
C ARG A 82 -0.02 -17.43 1.20
N LEU A 83 -0.33 -16.42 2.02
CA LEU A 83 -0.36 -15.04 1.59
C LEU A 83 1.02 -14.54 1.13
N HIS A 84 2.06 -14.78 1.93
CA HIS A 84 3.43 -14.36 1.60
C HIS A 84 4.10 -15.20 0.49
N ALA A 85 3.47 -16.27 0.01
CA ALA A 85 3.99 -17.02 -1.13
C ALA A 85 3.95 -16.20 -2.43
N THR A 86 2.99 -15.30 -2.56
CA THR A 86 2.77 -14.46 -3.74
C THR A 86 2.89 -12.96 -3.46
N ASN A 87 2.65 -12.53 -2.22
CA ASN A 87 2.66 -11.12 -1.85
C ASN A 87 3.80 -10.80 -0.87
N ASN A 88 4.71 -9.93 -1.27
CA ASN A 88 5.81 -9.49 -0.42
C ASN A 88 5.36 -8.59 0.74
N PHE A 89 4.34 -7.76 0.52
CA PHE A 89 3.95 -6.67 1.43
C PHE A 89 2.44 -6.61 1.66
N PRO A 90 1.83 -7.68 2.21
CA PRO A 90 0.38 -7.73 2.40
C PRO A 90 -0.14 -6.70 3.41
N GLU A 91 0.70 -6.22 4.33
CA GLU A 91 0.38 -5.11 5.22
C GLU A 91 0.14 -3.80 4.46
N MET A 92 0.83 -3.61 3.34
CA MET A 92 0.68 -2.42 2.49
C MET A 92 -0.49 -2.59 1.52
N THR A 93 -0.54 -3.71 0.78
CA THR A 93 -1.61 -3.96 -0.19
C THR A 93 -2.97 -4.11 0.49
N GLY A 94 -3.05 -4.74 1.64
CA GLY A 94 -4.26 -4.84 2.46
C GLY A 94 -4.82 -3.48 2.91
N ARG A 95 -4.02 -2.40 2.84
CA ARG A 95 -4.44 -1.03 3.15
C ARG A 95 -4.78 -0.20 1.90
N VAL A 96 -3.95 -0.25 0.88
CA VAL A 96 -4.01 0.72 -0.23
C VAL A 96 -4.43 0.13 -1.58
N CYS A 97 -4.51 -1.21 -1.71
CA CYS A 97 -4.97 -1.84 -2.94
C CYS A 97 -6.46 -1.52 -3.19
N PRO A 98 -6.88 -1.23 -4.43
CA PRO A 98 -8.29 -1.07 -4.79
C PRO A 98 -9.09 -2.36 -4.74
N ALA A 99 -8.44 -3.50 -4.50
CA ALA A 99 -9.03 -4.84 -4.35
C ALA A 99 -9.82 -5.34 -5.58
N PRO A 100 -9.22 -5.37 -6.78
CA PRO A 100 -9.91 -5.90 -7.97
C PRO A 100 -10.26 -7.40 -7.82
N CYS A 101 -9.65 -8.08 -6.87
CA CYS A 101 -10.01 -9.45 -6.50
C CYS A 101 -11.41 -9.56 -5.86
N GLU A 102 -11.87 -8.53 -5.13
CA GLU A 102 -13.24 -8.49 -4.58
C GLU A 102 -14.25 -8.27 -5.70
N GLU A 103 -13.95 -7.38 -6.64
CA GLU A 103 -14.76 -7.16 -7.84
C GLU A 103 -14.89 -8.45 -8.68
N ALA A 104 -13.78 -9.18 -8.87
CA ALA A 104 -13.74 -10.44 -9.59
C ALA A 104 -14.29 -11.65 -8.79
N CYS A 105 -14.69 -11.48 -7.54
CA CYS A 105 -15.23 -12.55 -6.72
C CYS A 105 -16.56 -13.06 -7.30
N VAL A 106 -16.70 -14.37 -7.49
CA VAL A 106 -17.91 -15.00 -8.04
C VAL A 106 -19.16 -14.63 -7.23
N LEU A 107 -19.04 -14.47 -5.91
CA LEU A 107 -20.16 -14.01 -5.09
C LEU A 107 -20.68 -12.63 -5.49
N ASN A 108 -19.84 -11.78 -6.08
CA ASN A 108 -20.21 -10.43 -6.49
C ASN A 108 -21.25 -10.38 -7.64
N ILE A 109 -21.55 -11.52 -8.27
CA ILE A 109 -22.54 -11.62 -9.35
C ILE A 109 -23.95 -11.40 -8.83
N ASN A 110 -24.26 -11.92 -7.65
CA ASN A 110 -25.62 -11.92 -7.08
C ASN A 110 -25.68 -11.76 -5.55
N ASN A 111 -24.54 -11.48 -4.93
CA ASN A 111 -24.39 -11.26 -3.49
C ASN A 111 -23.20 -10.33 -3.26
N GLU A 112 -22.91 -9.96 -2.01
CA GLU A 112 -21.70 -9.23 -1.65
C GLU A 112 -20.45 -10.14 -1.73
N PRO A 113 -19.31 -9.65 -2.30
CA PRO A 113 -18.09 -10.42 -2.40
C PRO A 113 -17.51 -10.77 -1.02
N VAL A 114 -16.55 -11.69 -0.99
CA VAL A 114 -15.73 -11.92 0.20
C VAL A 114 -14.92 -10.65 0.49
N THR A 115 -14.76 -10.27 1.76
CA THR A 115 -13.97 -9.11 2.19
C THR A 115 -12.47 -9.42 2.17
N ILE A 116 -11.96 -9.71 0.97
CA ILE A 116 -10.63 -10.28 0.72
C ILE A 116 -9.52 -9.37 1.24
N LYS A 117 -9.58 -8.08 0.91
CA LYS A 117 -8.59 -7.08 1.29
C LYS A 117 -8.46 -6.93 2.81
N LEU A 118 -9.58 -6.96 3.53
CA LEU A 118 -9.56 -6.85 4.98
C LEU A 118 -8.98 -8.11 5.63
N ILE A 119 -9.30 -9.29 5.10
CA ILE A 119 -8.71 -10.56 5.56
C ILE A 119 -7.19 -10.53 5.33
N GLU A 120 -6.74 -10.14 4.14
CA GLU A 120 -5.33 -9.96 3.79
C GLU A 120 -4.60 -9.04 4.79
N ARG A 121 -5.17 -7.86 5.04
CA ARG A 121 -4.63 -6.89 6.02
C ARG A 121 -4.47 -7.53 7.40
N GLN A 122 -5.50 -8.20 7.90
CA GLN A 122 -5.48 -8.72 9.26
C GLN A 122 -4.57 -9.95 9.42
N ILE A 123 -4.41 -10.78 8.37
CA ILE A 123 -3.37 -11.82 8.37
C ILE A 123 -1.98 -11.18 8.53
N ALA A 124 -1.73 -10.10 7.78
CA ALA A 124 -0.44 -9.42 7.82
C ALA A 124 -0.20 -8.69 9.15
N ASP A 125 -1.22 -7.98 9.68
CA ASP A 125 -1.12 -7.26 10.94
C ASP A 125 -0.88 -8.22 12.11
N ARG A 126 -1.55 -9.36 12.13
CA ARG A 126 -1.33 -10.42 13.12
C ARG A 126 0.07 -10.99 13.02
N ALA A 127 0.54 -11.30 11.82
CA ALA A 127 1.90 -11.78 11.61
C ALA A 127 2.97 -10.78 12.08
N LEU A 128 2.70 -9.47 11.93
CA LEU A 128 3.56 -8.41 12.42
C LEU A 128 3.60 -8.35 13.95
N GLN A 129 2.45 -8.51 14.61
CA GLN A 129 2.34 -8.50 16.08
C GLN A 129 2.97 -9.73 16.71
N GLU A 130 2.73 -10.91 16.16
CA GLU A 130 3.25 -12.18 16.67
C GLU A 130 4.71 -12.44 16.27
N GLY A 131 5.25 -11.69 15.31
CA GLY A 131 6.67 -11.69 14.92
C GLY A 131 7.11 -12.84 14.02
N GLY A 132 6.33 -13.91 13.87
CA GLY A 132 6.73 -15.15 13.19
C GLY A 132 7.10 -14.95 11.71
N TRP A 133 6.21 -14.35 10.93
CA TRP A 133 6.40 -14.13 9.49
C TRP A 133 7.22 -12.89 9.15
N TYR A 134 7.36 -11.99 10.10
CA TYR A 134 8.25 -10.83 10.00
C TYR A 134 9.66 -11.12 10.50
N ALA A 135 9.96 -12.31 10.97
CA ALA A 135 11.35 -12.73 11.21
C ALA A 135 12.13 -12.77 9.89
N PRO A 136 13.36 -12.26 9.85
CA PRO A 136 14.20 -12.35 8.66
C PRO A 136 14.40 -13.79 8.20
N ARG A 137 14.38 -14.01 6.89
CA ARG A 137 14.59 -15.32 6.25
C ARG A 137 15.76 -15.25 5.29
N PRO A 138 17.02 -15.17 5.79
CA PRO A 138 18.18 -15.09 4.94
C PRO A 138 18.34 -16.36 4.12
N ALA A 139 18.77 -16.21 2.87
CA ALA A 139 19.04 -17.35 2.00
C ALA A 139 20.13 -18.25 2.61
N PRO A 140 19.94 -19.57 2.58
CA PRO A 140 20.91 -20.53 3.14
C PRO A 140 22.24 -20.56 2.38
N LYS A 141 22.23 -20.16 1.11
CA LYS A 141 23.41 -20.08 0.25
C LYS A 141 23.48 -18.76 -0.48
N ARG A 142 24.63 -18.09 -0.43
CA ARG A 142 24.90 -16.86 -1.17
C ARG A 142 25.50 -17.16 -2.55
N THR A 143 25.07 -16.42 -3.55
CA THR A 143 25.55 -16.54 -4.94
C THR A 143 26.79 -15.71 -5.21
N GLY A 144 27.13 -14.77 -4.33
CA GLY A 144 28.19 -13.79 -4.52
C GLY A 144 27.85 -12.65 -5.49
N LYS A 145 26.68 -12.69 -6.15
CA LYS A 145 26.24 -11.66 -7.11
C LYS A 145 25.70 -10.42 -6.40
N LYS A 146 26.18 -9.25 -6.81
CA LYS A 146 25.78 -7.92 -6.32
C LYS A 146 24.79 -7.31 -7.31
N ILE A 147 23.61 -6.92 -6.82
CA ILE A 147 22.57 -6.34 -7.66
C ILE A 147 22.25 -4.93 -7.18
N ALA A 148 22.29 -3.95 -8.06
CA ALA A 148 21.79 -2.61 -7.77
C ALA A 148 20.30 -2.53 -8.10
N VAL A 149 19.49 -2.03 -7.16
CA VAL A 149 18.07 -1.72 -7.38
C VAL A 149 17.90 -0.21 -7.25
N VAL A 150 17.54 0.47 -8.32
CA VAL A 150 17.39 1.92 -8.37
C VAL A 150 15.92 2.29 -8.18
N GLY A 151 15.61 2.87 -7.03
CA GLY A 151 14.27 3.21 -6.56
C GLY A 151 13.79 2.29 -5.44
N SER A 152 13.25 2.90 -4.40
CA SER A 152 12.79 2.22 -3.17
C SER A 152 11.27 2.18 -3.03
N GLY A 153 10.54 2.43 -4.11
CA GLY A 153 9.09 2.19 -4.15
C GLY A 153 8.75 0.70 -4.01
N PRO A 154 7.46 0.34 -3.96
CA PRO A 154 7.03 -1.05 -3.71
C PRO A 154 7.63 -2.06 -4.69
N ALA A 155 7.80 -1.69 -5.96
CA ALA A 155 8.40 -2.56 -6.98
C ALA A 155 9.88 -2.85 -6.68
N GLY A 156 10.66 -1.80 -6.34
CA GLY A 156 12.08 -1.95 -6.01
C GLY A 156 12.30 -2.74 -4.73
N LEU A 157 11.47 -2.48 -3.70
CA LEU A 157 11.53 -3.21 -2.44
C LEU A 157 11.20 -4.71 -2.64
N ALA A 158 10.13 -5.03 -3.37
CA ALA A 158 9.74 -6.42 -3.64
C ALA A 158 10.84 -7.16 -4.42
N CYS A 159 11.38 -6.53 -5.45
CA CYS A 159 12.49 -7.08 -6.21
C CYS A 159 13.71 -7.33 -5.32
N ALA A 160 14.11 -6.37 -4.50
CA ALA A 160 15.25 -6.50 -3.60
C ALA A 160 15.07 -7.65 -2.59
N GLN A 161 13.85 -7.80 -2.02
CA GLN A 161 13.56 -8.90 -1.10
C GLN A 161 13.68 -10.26 -1.80
N GLN A 162 13.09 -10.42 -2.97
CA GLN A 162 13.16 -11.69 -3.72
C GLN A 162 14.59 -12.02 -4.12
N LEU A 163 15.37 -11.02 -4.55
CA LEU A 163 16.78 -11.21 -4.87
C LEU A 163 17.61 -11.63 -3.64
N ALA A 164 17.35 -11.06 -2.46
CA ALA A 164 18.01 -11.44 -1.22
C ALA A 164 17.66 -12.89 -0.83
N ARG A 165 16.39 -13.27 -0.94
CA ARG A 165 15.90 -14.65 -0.69
C ARG A 165 16.44 -15.67 -1.69
N ALA A 166 16.72 -15.25 -2.93
CA ALA A 166 17.42 -16.07 -3.93
C ALA A 166 18.93 -16.15 -3.69
N GLY A 167 19.46 -15.51 -2.64
CA GLY A 167 20.86 -15.57 -2.25
C GLY A 167 21.78 -14.52 -2.87
N HIS A 168 21.22 -13.56 -3.61
CA HIS A 168 21.99 -12.41 -4.12
C HIS A 168 22.23 -11.35 -3.04
N SER A 169 23.06 -10.36 -3.35
CA SER A 169 23.38 -9.23 -2.46
C SER A 169 22.83 -7.93 -3.07
N PRO A 170 21.52 -7.63 -2.89
CA PRO A 170 20.92 -6.43 -3.43
C PRO A 170 21.26 -5.20 -2.60
N THR A 171 21.48 -4.07 -3.29
CA THR A 171 21.56 -2.73 -2.69
C THR A 171 20.50 -1.86 -3.35
N VAL A 172 19.58 -1.33 -2.55
CA VAL A 172 18.55 -0.39 -2.98
C VAL A 172 19.08 1.03 -2.87
N PHE A 173 19.01 1.79 -3.94
CA PHE A 173 19.37 3.20 -4.00
C PHE A 173 18.10 4.05 -4.09
N GLU A 174 18.00 5.04 -3.23
CA GLU A 174 16.90 6.00 -3.20
C GLU A 174 17.43 7.42 -3.26
N ARG A 175 16.87 8.25 -4.13
CA ARG A 175 17.26 9.67 -4.23
C ARG A 175 16.78 10.51 -3.06
N ASP A 176 15.61 10.17 -2.51
CA ASP A 176 15.04 10.86 -1.36
C ASP A 176 15.78 10.46 -0.06
N ASP A 177 15.55 11.22 1.00
CA ASP A 177 16.23 11.05 2.28
C ASP A 177 15.73 9.80 3.06
N ARG A 178 14.61 9.20 2.66
CA ARG A 178 14.05 7.98 3.27
C ARG A 178 13.58 7.00 2.22
N ILE A 179 13.62 5.73 2.59
CA ILE A 179 13.16 4.59 1.76
C ILE A 179 11.62 4.54 1.76
N GLY A 180 11.03 4.13 0.62
CA GLY A 180 9.60 3.85 0.51
C GLY A 180 8.92 4.49 -0.71
N GLY A 181 9.56 5.45 -1.36
CA GLY A 181 8.98 6.15 -2.53
C GLY A 181 7.59 6.71 -2.23
N LEU A 182 6.61 6.49 -3.11
CA LEU A 182 5.24 7.00 -2.91
C LEU A 182 4.49 6.36 -1.74
N LEU A 183 4.89 5.19 -1.25
CA LEU A 183 4.34 4.63 -0.01
C LEU A 183 4.62 5.56 1.18
N ARG A 184 5.81 6.18 1.21
CA ARG A 184 6.22 7.10 2.27
C ARG A 184 5.76 8.53 2.00
N TYR A 185 6.03 9.04 0.80
CA TYR A 185 5.84 10.46 0.50
C TYR A 185 4.51 10.80 -0.17
N GLY A 186 3.83 9.81 -0.79
CA GLY A 186 2.55 10.01 -1.49
C GLY A 186 1.34 9.68 -0.65
N ILE A 187 1.28 8.44 -0.15
CA ILE A 187 0.12 7.95 0.60
C ILE A 187 0.04 8.63 1.96
N PRO A 188 -1.11 9.24 2.33
CA PRO A 188 -1.26 9.88 3.63
C PRO A 188 -1.12 8.89 4.80
N ASN A 189 -0.58 9.39 5.92
CA ASN A 189 -0.38 8.57 7.12
C ASN A 189 -1.69 7.96 7.65
N PHE A 190 -2.80 8.65 7.51
CA PHE A 190 -4.12 8.15 7.90
C PHE A 190 -4.67 7.00 7.03
N LYS A 191 -4.05 6.70 5.89
CA LYS A 191 -4.33 5.50 5.08
C LYS A 191 -3.34 4.37 5.35
N MET A 192 -2.08 4.71 5.62
CA MET A 192 -1.01 3.74 5.89
C MET A 192 0.10 4.39 6.71
N GLU A 193 0.29 3.94 7.93
CA GLU A 193 1.34 4.42 8.81
C GLU A 193 2.74 4.02 8.32
N LYS A 194 3.70 4.94 8.44
CA LYS A 194 5.05 4.76 7.89
C LYS A 194 5.90 3.77 8.69
N SER A 195 5.53 3.52 9.94
CA SER A 195 6.11 2.46 10.79
C SER A 195 6.07 1.06 10.15
N LEU A 196 5.08 0.79 9.28
CA LEU A 196 4.98 -0.46 8.52
C LEU A 196 6.15 -0.60 7.54
N ILE A 197 6.52 0.49 6.85
CA ILE A 197 7.66 0.51 5.94
C ILE A 197 8.95 0.24 6.72
N ASP A 198 9.13 0.91 7.86
CA ASP A 198 10.32 0.77 8.69
C ASP A 198 10.46 -0.64 9.26
N SER A 199 9.35 -1.27 9.65
CA SER A 199 9.33 -2.66 10.11
C SER A 199 9.74 -3.62 8.99
N ARG A 200 9.23 -3.41 7.78
CA ARG A 200 9.60 -4.21 6.62
C ARG A 200 11.07 -4.01 6.22
N MET A 201 11.58 -2.79 6.28
CA MET A 201 12.98 -2.52 6.02
C MET A 201 13.89 -3.30 6.99
N ARG A 202 13.60 -3.26 8.29
CA ARG A 202 14.39 -4.02 9.29
C ARG A 202 14.40 -5.53 8.98
N GLN A 203 13.26 -6.10 8.58
CA GLN A 203 13.21 -7.50 8.14
C GLN A 203 14.13 -7.74 6.94
N MET A 204 14.01 -6.90 5.90
CA MET A 204 14.78 -7.04 4.67
C MET A 204 16.29 -6.86 4.91
N GLU A 205 16.69 -5.97 5.81
CA GLU A 205 18.09 -5.83 6.24
C GLU A 205 18.60 -7.11 6.87
N GLY A 206 17.80 -7.75 7.73
CA GLY A 206 18.10 -9.06 8.29
C GLY A 206 18.20 -10.18 7.24
N GLU A 207 17.49 -10.05 6.11
CA GLU A 207 17.60 -10.95 4.95
C GLU A 207 18.83 -10.67 4.06
N GLY A 208 19.50 -9.51 4.28
CA GLY A 208 20.73 -9.11 3.59
C GLY A 208 20.55 -8.06 2.51
N VAL A 209 19.41 -7.38 2.46
CA VAL A 209 19.21 -6.18 1.63
C VAL A 209 19.97 -5.01 2.25
N LYS A 210 20.61 -4.20 1.42
CA LYS A 210 21.25 -2.94 1.84
C LYS A 210 20.46 -1.77 1.30
N PHE A 211 20.25 -0.74 2.12
CA PHE A 211 19.58 0.49 1.74
C PHE A 211 20.55 1.68 1.71
N ARG A 212 20.43 2.52 0.70
CA ARG A 212 21.20 3.75 0.54
C ARG A 212 20.23 4.87 0.09
N ALA A 213 19.74 5.62 1.06
CA ALA A 213 18.98 6.83 0.82
C ALA A 213 19.89 8.02 0.46
N SER A 214 19.31 9.09 -0.03
CA SER A 214 20.01 10.31 -0.48
C SER A 214 21.04 10.04 -1.57
N VAL A 215 20.80 9.06 -2.46
CA VAL A 215 21.67 8.71 -3.58
C VAL A 215 20.92 8.85 -4.89
N ASN A 216 21.17 9.94 -5.61
CA ASN A 216 20.63 10.18 -6.93
C ASN A 216 21.48 9.51 -8.02
N VAL A 217 21.08 8.30 -8.41
CA VAL A 217 21.76 7.53 -9.47
C VAL A 217 21.63 8.26 -10.81
N GLY A 218 22.76 8.45 -11.50
CA GLY A 218 22.86 9.25 -12.71
C GLY A 218 23.13 10.73 -12.46
N GLY A 219 23.14 11.16 -11.20
CA GLY A 219 23.59 12.48 -10.78
C GLY A 219 25.11 12.60 -10.67
N PRO A 220 25.62 13.80 -10.40
CA PRO A 220 27.08 14.06 -10.34
C PRO A 220 27.81 13.18 -9.32
N ASP A 221 27.18 12.95 -8.16
CA ASP A 221 27.82 12.22 -7.04
C ASP A 221 27.76 10.69 -7.21
N PHE A 222 26.88 10.20 -8.08
CA PHE A 222 26.72 8.77 -8.35
C PHE A 222 26.42 8.48 -9.81
N PRO A 223 27.44 8.58 -10.72
CA PRO A 223 27.27 8.35 -12.14
C PRO A 223 26.94 6.89 -12.46
N VAL A 224 26.26 6.66 -13.59
CA VAL A 224 25.79 5.34 -14.02
C VAL A 224 26.94 4.35 -14.21
N GLU A 225 28.10 4.83 -14.64
CA GLU A 225 29.33 4.03 -14.83
C GLU A 225 29.78 3.35 -13.56
N ARG A 226 29.52 3.98 -12.42
CA ARG A 226 29.81 3.42 -11.11
C ARG A 226 28.96 2.18 -10.82
N LEU A 227 27.65 2.22 -11.14
CA LEU A 227 26.78 1.04 -11.03
C LEU A 227 27.31 -0.13 -11.87
N ARG A 228 27.65 0.14 -13.14
CA ARG A 228 28.14 -0.88 -14.07
C ARG A 228 29.45 -1.51 -13.63
N LYS A 229 30.26 -0.78 -12.88
CA LYS A 229 31.57 -1.26 -12.36
C LYS A 229 31.41 -2.05 -11.06
N GLU A 230 30.48 -1.64 -10.17
CA GLU A 230 30.38 -2.18 -8.81
C GLU A 230 29.36 -3.33 -8.70
N PHE A 231 28.45 -3.50 -9.67
CA PHE A 231 27.35 -4.46 -9.61
C PHE A 231 27.32 -5.38 -10.84
N ASP A 232 26.91 -6.63 -10.62
CA ASP A 232 26.75 -7.64 -11.67
C ASP A 232 25.50 -7.39 -12.54
N ALA A 233 24.44 -6.79 -11.93
CA ALA A 233 23.21 -6.41 -12.63
C ALA A 233 22.59 -5.18 -12.00
N VAL A 234 21.74 -4.49 -12.79
CA VAL A 234 21.00 -3.29 -12.36
C VAL A 234 19.54 -3.46 -12.68
N VAL A 235 18.68 -3.18 -11.68
CA VAL A 235 17.23 -3.11 -11.84
C VAL A 235 16.80 -1.66 -11.73
N LEU A 236 16.03 -1.17 -12.70
CA LEU A 236 15.46 0.17 -12.68
C LEU A 236 14.01 0.10 -12.20
N ALA A 237 13.73 0.66 -11.04
CA ALA A 237 12.42 0.69 -10.39
C ALA A 237 12.09 2.12 -9.90
N GLY A 238 12.46 3.13 -10.69
CA GLY A 238 12.39 4.56 -10.34
C GLY A 238 10.98 5.14 -10.26
N GLY A 239 9.94 4.38 -10.62
CA GLY A 239 8.55 4.84 -10.62
C GLY A 239 8.26 5.90 -11.71
N ALA A 240 7.10 6.56 -11.58
CA ALA A 240 6.66 7.66 -12.46
C ALA A 240 6.35 8.88 -11.59
N THR A 241 7.30 9.82 -11.51
CA THR A 241 7.21 11.00 -10.65
C THR A 241 6.96 12.30 -11.41
N ALA A 242 6.96 12.26 -12.75
CA ALA A 242 6.55 13.40 -13.57
C ALA A 242 5.02 13.57 -13.49
N ALA A 243 4.58 14.69 -12.91
CA ALA A 243 3.17 15.00 -12.82
C ALA A 243 2.56 15.25 -14.22
N ARG A 244 1.33 14.77 -14.43
CA ARG A 244 0.53 15.25 -15.58
C ARG A 244 0.07 16.67 -15.26
N ASP A 245 0.42 17.60 -16.15
CA ASP A 245 -0.02 18.98 -15.99
C ASP A 245 -1.35 19.22 -16.72
N LEU A 246 -2.06 20.27 -16.29
CA LEU A 246 -3.28 20.76 -16.92
C LEU A 246 -2.97 22.16 -17.50
N PRO A 247 -2.55 22.26 -18.79
CA PRO A 247 -2.09 23.51 -19.39
C PRO A 247 -3.27 24.39 -19.83
N ILE A 248 -3.96 24.98 -18.85
CA ILE A 248 -5.08 25.92 -19.03
C ILE A 248 -4.69 27.32 -18.55
N GLU A 249 -5.48 28.32 -18.92
CA GLU A 249 -5.35 29.66 -18.39
C GLU A 249 -5.44 29.63 -16.85
N GLY A 250 -4.60 30.41 -16.17
CA GLY A 250 -4.53 30.42 -14.73
C GLY A 250 -3.62 29.38 -14.10
N ARG A 251 -3.04 28.42 -14.86
CA ARG A 251 -2.17 27.36 -14.31
C ARG A 251 -1.01 27.88 -13.46
N LYS A 252 -0.49 29.07 -13.81
CA LYS A 252 0.65 29.70 -13.12
C LYS A 252 0.25 30.63 -11.96
N LEU A 253 -1.03 30.70 -11.62
CA LEU A 253 -1.51 31.50 -10.49
C LEU A 253 -0.98 30.94 -9.18
N LYS A 254 -0.75 31.86 -8.22
CA LYS A 254 -0.35 31.48 -6.86
C LYS A 254 -1.45 30.63 -6.20
N GLY A 255 -1.06 29.53 -5.58
CA GLY A 255 -1.97 28.61 -4.89
C GLY A 255 -2.43 27.43 -5.75
N VAL A 256 -1.93 27.33 -7.01
CA VAL A 256 -2.14 26.14 -7.85
C VAL A 256 -0.95 25.20 -7.71
N HIS A 257 -1.17 24.05 -7.09
CA HIS A 257 -0.13 23.08 -6.70
C HIS A 257 -0.38 21.70 -7.30
N PHE A 258 0.66 20.96 -7.52
CA PHE A 258 0.52 19.52 -7.76
C PHE A 258 0.20 18.79 -6.46
N ALA A 259 -0.59 17.72 -6.56
CA ALA A 259 -0.97 16.91 -5.41
C ALA A 259 0.24 16.41 -4.60
N MET A 260 1.30 15.97 -5.30
CA MET A 260 2.50 15.46 -4.64
C MET A 260 3.30 16.52 -3.89
N GLU A 261 3.25 17.79 -4.31
CA GLU A 261 3.84 18.90 -3.53
C GLU A 261 3.12 19.07 -2.18
N PHE A 262 1.80 18.95 -2.19
CA PHE A 262 0.96 19.09 -0.99
C PHE A 262 1.06 17.87 -0.06
N LEU A 263 0.90 16.66 -0.61
CA LEU A 263 0.88 15.42 0.18
C LEU A 263 2.24 15.09 0.79
N THR A 264 3.33 15.27 0.03
CA THR A 264 4.69 15.02 0.51
C THR A 264 5.05 15.87 1.72
N GLN A 265 4.69 17.15 1.70
CA GLN A 265 4.94 18.04 2.82
C GLN A 265 4.23 17.57 4.09
N GLN A 266 2.96 17.17 3.97
CA GLN A 266 2.21 16.69 5.12
C GLN A 266 2.73 15.36 5.65
N ASN A 267 3.13 14.43 4.78
CA ASN A 267 3.74 13.19 5.21
C ASN A 267 5.05 13.42 5.97
N ARG A 268 5.88 14.36 5.51
CA ARG A 268 7.10 14.77 6.24
C ARG A 268 6.78 15.32 7.64
N VAL A 269 5.76 16.14 7.76
CA VAL A 269 5.30 16.65 9.06
C VAL A 269 4.82 15.53 9.98
N CYS A 270 4.09 14.54 9.44
CA CYS A 270 3.68 13.37 10.21
C CYS A 270 4.87 12.52 10.72
N GLU A 271 5.99 12.54 10.00
CA GLU A 271 7.24 11.88 10.41
C GLU A 271 8.16 12.77 11.27
N GLY A 272 7.69 13.96 11.68
CA GLY A 272 8.39 14.85 12.61
C GLY A 272 9.30 15.90 11.94
N ASP A 273 9.29 16.01 10.61
CA ASP A 273 10.08 17.02 9.92
C ASP A 273 9.47 18.41 10.07
N SER A 274 10.35 19.41 10.17
CA SER A 274 9.95 20.81 10.01
C SER A 274 9.94 21.17 8.52
N VAL A 275 8.79 21.61 8.02
CA VAL A 275 8.62 22.02 6.61
C VAL A 275 8.38 23.52 6.55
N PRO A 276 9.41 24.34 6.25
CA PRO A 276 9.24 25.77 6.10
C PRO A 276 8.26 26.11 4.98
N ASN A 277 7.35 27.06 5.23
CA ASN A 277 6.35 27.51 4.25
C ASN A 277 5.43 26.38 3.73
N GLN A 278 5.08 25.44 4.60
CA GLN A 278 4.18 24.34 4.25
C GLN A 278 2.89 24.84 3.57
N ILE A 279 2.46 24.16 2.52
CA ILE A 279 1.17 24.39 1.88
C ILE A 279 0.07 23.90 2.83
N LEU A 280 -0.70 24.83 3.40
CA LEU A 280 -1.78 24.54 4.34
C LEU A 280 -3.14 24.95 3.76
N ALA A 281 -4.12 24.06 3.91
CA ALA A 281 -5.51 24.31 3.53
C ALA A 281 -6.35 25.00 4.62
N LYS A 282 -5.79 25.23 5.81
CA LYS A 282 -6.51 25.81 6.96
C LYS A 282 -7.22 27.10 6.61
N GLY A 283 -8.54 27.12 6.83
CA GLY A 283 -9.41 28.29 6.57
C GLY A 283 -9.58 28.66 5.09
N LYS A 284 -9.10 27.84 4.16
CA LYS A 284 -9.18 28.12 2.71
C LYS A 284 -10.32 27.37 2.04
N HIS A 285 -10.80 27.90 0.94
CA HIS A 285 -11.59 27.17 -0.04
C HIS A 285 -10.63 26.43 -0.97
N VAL A 286 -10.73 25.11 -0.99
CA VAL A 286 -9.86 24.22 -1.75
C VAL A 286 -10.62 23.66 -2.93
N VAL A 287 -10.00 23.67 -4.10
CA VAL A 287 -10.50 23.01 -5.30
C VAL A 287 -9.52 21.88 -5.66
N ILE A 288 -10.04 20.67 -5.79
CA ILE A 288 -9.29 19.48 -6.21
C ILE A 288 -9.75 19.10 -7.61
N LEU A 289 -8.80 18.98 -8.55
CA LEU A 289 -9.07 18.53 -9.90
C LEU A 289 -8.67 17.06 -10.03
N GLY A 290 -9.69 16.20 -10.20
CA GLY A 290 -9.58 14.74 -10.30
C GLY A 290 -10.24 14.01 -9.12
N GLY A 291 -11.00 12.95 -9.44
CA GLY A 291 -11.79 12.13 -8.50
C GLY A 291 -11.11 10.85 -8.04
N GLY A 292 -9.91 10.53 -8.56
CA GLY A 292 -9.20 9.29 -8.22
C GLY A 292 -8.61 9.29 -6.80
N ASP A 293 -7.87 8.23 -6.45
CA ASP A 293 -7.28 8.05 -5.11
C ASP A 293 -6.41 9.21 -4.64
N THR A 294 -5.59 9.79 -5.53
CA THR A 294 -4.77 10.96 -5.20
C THR A 294 -5.63 12.18 -4.85
N GLY A 295 -6.74 12.38 -5.58
CA GLY A 295 -7.72 13.45 -5.26
C GLY A 295 -8.37 13.22 -3.91
N SER A 296 -8.76 11.98 -3.60
CA SER A 296 -9.29 11.56 -2.29
C SER A 296 -8.27 11.80 -1.15
N ASP A 297 -6.98 11.58 -1.41
CA ASP A 297 -5.90 11.85 -0.47
C ASP A 297 -5.75 13.34 -0.18
N CYS A 298 -5.82 14.18 -1.21
CA CYS A 298 -5.83 15.63 -1.09
C CYS A 298 -7.05 16.13 -0.31
N LEU A 299 -8.24 15.55 -0.56
CA LEU A 299 -9.47 15.87 0.15
C LEU A 299 -9.33 15.54 1.64
N GLY A 300 -8.90 14.33 1.97
CA GLY A 300 -8.70 13.88 3.35
C GLY A 300 -7.67 14.73 4.10
N THR A 301 -6.59 15.13 3.43
CA THR A 301 -5.54 16.00 3.96
C THR A 301 -6.05 17.41 4.18
N SER A 302 -6.78 17.99 3.20
CA SER A 302 -7.34 19.32 3.29
C SER A 302 -8.34 19.47 4.44
N ASN A 303 -9.20 18.46 4.65
CA ASN A 303 -10.13 18.44 5.76
C ASN A 303 -9.41 18.40 7.12
N ARG A 304 -8.36 17.60 7.27
CA ARG A 304 -7.54 17.54 8.49
C ARG A 304 -6.77 18.83 8.74
N HIS A 305 -6.38 19.54 7.70
CA HIS A 305 -5.85 20.89 7.84
C HIS A 305 -6.88 21.94 8.31
N GLY A 306 -8.18 21.61 8.31
CA GLY A 306 -9.25 22.55 8.66
C GLY A 306 -9.58 23.51 7.52
N ALA A 307 -9.68 23.01 6.30
CA ALA A 307 -10.20 23.77 5.16
C ALA A 307 -11.63 24.27 5.45
N ALA A 308 -11.95 25.50 5.04
CA ALA A 308 -13.28 26.06 5.19
C ALA A 308 -14.28 25.34 4.26
N MET A 309 -13.84 24.97 3.07
CA MET A 309 -14.62 24.24 2.09
C MET A 309 -13.70 23.47 1.14
N VAL A 310 -14.09 22.28 0.70
CA VAL A 310 -13.39 21.52 -0.32
C VAL A 310 -14.35 21.15 -1.45
N HIS A 311 -14.01 21.53 -2.68
CA HIS A 311 -14.70 21.12 -3.89
C HIS A 311 -13.80 20.15 -4.64
N GLN A 312 -14.36 19.03 -5.12
CA GLN A 312 -13.66 18.09 -5.98
C GLN A 312 -14.38 18.00 -7.32
N PHE A 313 -13.65 18.24 -8.42
CA PHE A 313 -14.17 18.15 -9.77
C PHE A 313 -13.66 16.89 -10.45
N GLU A 314 -14.58 16.19 -11.10
CA GLU A 314 -14.33 14.96 -11.84
C GLU A 314 -14.95 15.06 -13.24
N LEU A 315 -14.30 14.42 -14.21
CA LEU A 315 -14.79 14.34 -15.58
C LEU A 315 -15.94 13.33 -15.75
N LEU A 316 -15.95 12.31 -14.90
CA LEU A 316 -16.99 11.30 -14.88
C LEU A 316 -18.29 11.87 -14.27
N PRO A 317 -19.46 11.29 -14.60
CA PRO A 317 -20.73 11.66 -13.97
C PRO A 317 -20.65 11.57 -12.44
N ARG A 318 -21.52 12.30 -11.76
CA ARG A 318 -21.64 12.21 -10.30
C ARG A 318 -21.81 10.74 -9.89
N PRO A 319 -20.95 10.22 -8.97
CA PRO A 319 -21.15 8.88 -8.45
C PRO A 319 -22.49 8.79 -7.70
N PRO A 320 -23.07 7.60 -7.57
CA PRO A 320 -24.26 7.38 -6.75
C PRO A 320 -24.04 7.85 -5.32
N ASP A 321 -25.13 8.26 -4.64
CA ASP A 321 -25.08 8.78 -3.27
C ASP A 321 -24.56 7.73 -2.27
N GLU A 322 -24.82 6.46 -2.54
CA GLU A 322 -24.21 5.33 -1.86
C GLU A 322 -23.18 4.70 -2.80
N ARG A 323 -22.00 4.38 -2.25
CA ARG A 323 -21.01 3.64 -3.00
C ARG A 323 -21.60 2.30 -3.41
N THR A 324 -21.66 2.05 -4.71
CA THR A 324 -21.99 0.71 -5.22
C THR A 324 -20.97 -0.26 -4.65
N ASP A 325 -21.41 -1.46 -4.33
CA ASP A 325 -20.51 -2.52 -3.83
C ASP A 325 -19.68 -3.15 -4.97
N GLU A 326 -19.66 -2.48 -6.15
CA GLU A 326 -18.80 -2.80 -7.30
C GLU A 326 -17.35 -2.36 -7.09
#